data_15a9849a2281d62fc04413ab2f1e08ad
#
_entry.id   15a9849a2281d62fc04413ab2f1e08ad
#
_cell.length_a   1.000
_cell.length_b   1.000
_cell.length_c   1.000
_cell.angle_alpha   90.00
_cell.angle_beta   90.00
_cell.angle_gamma   90.00
#
_symmetry.space_group_name_H-M   'P 1'
#
loop_
_entity.id
_entity.type
_entity.pdbx_description
1 polymer ?
#
loop_
_entity_poly.entity_id
_entity_poly.type
_entity_poly.pdbx_seq_one_letter_code
_entity_poly.pdbx_strand_id
1 'polypeptide(L)'
;MATDVFFFDGTYTYYLQTDGSPMKDKLTYHPDGEHIIYFDTEGHEVFTTFRYCPGVGYTCYFDAQGYLYKDQITFVGDKVYYLNANGAMEQSGWFGFANGRDYGFANQDGTLITTGWGYDPYGRTVFYHWNGMVARGLISDASYYYNMDETDGHYIGQWAYNSIVVDGYAFDVDKMNAVSAASRNADEYGYESREMSYGNTVVDGIDYASVFNAQAYLNGNKDVKAAGFTTDNAILHFVKDGMPAGRGASHGFDPRYYRANYYDELNPKYGDDWKLYYYDYMCYGKSSGKVASEYISGRAETLAFAKFNYSEAMKLLELNPDWDWK
;
A
#
# COMPACT_ATOMS: atom_id res chain seq x y z
N MET A 1 -35.54 44.65 -38.34
CA MET A 1 -34.19 44.13 -38.02
C MET A 1 -34.38 43.32 -36.74
N ALA A 2 -33.92 42.07 -36.68
CA ALA A 2 -34.10 41.25 -35.47
C ALA A 2 -33.07 41.79 -34.40
N THR A 3 -33.53 41.91 -33.15
CA THR A 3 -32.76 42.40 -32.02
C THR A 3 -33.10 41.60 -30.78
N ASP A 4 -32.16 41.47 -29.82
CA ASP A 4 -32.31 40.73 -28.59
C ASP A 4 -32.76 39.26 -28.82
N VAL A 5 -32.10 38.60 -29.79
CA VAL A 5 -32.49 37.26 -30.24
C VAL A 5 -31.29 36.45 -30.73
N PHE A 6 -31.36 35.14 -30.49
CA PHE A 6 -30.45 34.21 -31.16
C PHE A 6 -30.79 34.11 -32.65
N PHE A 7 -29.75 34.12 -33.47
CA PHE A 7 -29.84 34.01 -34.90
C PHE A 7 -28.85 32.93 -35.40
N PHE A 8 -29.38 31.97 -36.16
CA PHE A 8 -28.56 30.94 -36.81
C PHE A 8 -28.52 31.21 -38.33
N ASP A 9 -27.32 31.39 -38.88
CA ASP A 9 -27.15 31.72 -40.30
C ASP A 9 -27.08 30.47 -41.23
N GLY A 10 -27.20 29.29 -40.66
CA GLY A 10 -27.00 27.98 -41.32
C GLY A 10 -25.68 27.35 -41.01
N THR A 11 -24.75 28.06 -40.36
CA THR A 11 -23.41 27.58 -39.95
C THR A 11 -23.13 27.91 -38.52
N TYR A 12 -23.39 29.16 -38.10
CA TYR A 12 -23.05 29.66 -36.77
C TYR A 12 -24.28 30.26 -36.07
N THR A 13 -24.28 30.18 -34.74
CA THR A 13 -25.24 30.87 -33.88
C THR A 13 -24.65 32.19 -33.40
N TYR A 14 -25.43 33.24 -33.45
CA TYR A 14 -25.16 34.61 -33.00
C TYR A 14 -26.20 35.04 -31.98
N TYR A 15 -25.88 36.01 -31.13
CA TYR A 15 -26.86 36.79 -30.40
C TYR A 15 -26.83 38.23 -30.90
N LEU A 16 -27.94 38.68 -31.50
CA LEU A 16 -28.10 40.03 -31.99
C LEU A 16 -28.54 40.94 -30.84
N GLN A 17 -27.77 41.97 -30.56
CA GLN A 17 -28.00 42.93 -29.49
C GLN A 17 -29.17 43.88 -29.85
N THR A 18 -29.58 44.80 -28.94
CA THR A 18 -30.66 45.79 -29.15
C THR A 18 -30.47 46.68 -30.36
N ASP A 19 -29.24 46.88 -30.79
CA ASP A 19 -28.89 47.65 -31.99
C ASP A 19 -28.80 46.79 -33.26
N GLY A 20 -29.05 45.48 -33.14
CA GLY A 20 -28.95 44.51 -34.22
C GLY A 20 -27.53 44.04 -34.54
N SER A 21 -26.49 44.49 -33.83
CA SER A 21 -25.15 43.99 -33.98
C SER A 21 -24.94 42.67 -33.27
N PRO A 22 -24.07 41.75 -33.77
CA PRO A 22 -23.74 40.53 -33.05
C PRO A 22 -22.92 40.83 -31.81
N MET A 23 -23.21 40.16 -30.70
CA MET A 23 -22.39 40.14 -29.50
C MET A 23 -21.04 39.46 -29.82
N LYS A 24 -19.90 40.04 -29.37
CA LYS A 24 -18.57 39.55 -29.67
C LYS A 24 -17.65 39.57 -28.45
N ASP A 25 -16.76 38.59 -28.38
CA ASP A 25 -15.73 38.41 -27.31
C ASP A 25 -16.36 38.61 -25.91
N LYS A 26 -17.45 37.90 -25.61
CA LYS A 26 -18.21 38.14 -24.40
C LYS A 26 -18.77 36.88 -23.79
N LEU A 27 -18.37 36.64 -22.52
CA LEU A 27 -19.11 35.75 -21.62
C LEU A 27 -20.37 36.48 -21.13
N THR A 28 -21.50 35.83 -21.25
CA THR A 28 -22.81 36.39 -20.85
C THR A 28 -23.72 35.28 -20.32
N TYR A 29 -24.72 35.65 -19.56
CA TYR A 29 -25.76 34.70 -19.20
C TYR A 29 -26.62 34.34 -20.41
N HIS A 30 -26.89 33.05 -20.55
CA HIS A 30 -27.93 32.56 -21.43
C HIS A 30 -29.30 33.14 -20.95
N PRO A 31 -30.32 33.32 -21.83
CA PRO A 31 -31.63 33.86 -21.44
C PRO A 31 -32.38 33.06 -20.37
N ASP A 32 -31.98 31.82 -20.07
CA ASP A 32 -32.49 31.03 -18.94
C ASP A 32 -32.11 31.61 -17.56
N GLY A 33 -31.12 32.51 -17.51
CA GLY A 33 -30.63 33.16 -16.31
C GLY A 33 -29.70 32.30 -15.42
N GLU A 34 -29.44 31.07 -15.82
CA GLU A 34 -28.64 30.12 -15.04
C GLU A 34 -27.29 29.81 -15.66
N HIS A 35 -27.24 29.63 -16.98
CA HIS A 35 -26.03 29.19 -17.69
C HIS A 35 -25.26 30.38 -18.26
N ILE A 36 -23.93 30.21 -18.38
CA ILE A 36 -23.06 31.18 -19.03
C ILE A 36 -22.63 30.60 -20.37
N ILE A 37 -22.68 31.44 -21.40
CA ILE A 37 -22.30 31.16 -22.78
C ILE A 37 -21.25 32.14 -23.24
N TYR A 38 -20.58 31.86 -24.35
CA TYR A 38 -19.56 32.73 -24.92
C TYR A 38 -19.74 32.92 -26.41
N PHE A 39 -19.68 34.19 -26.86
CA PHE A 39 -19.55 34.56 -28.25
C PHE A 39 -18.10 34.96 -28.54
N ASP A 40 -17.50 34.35 -29.54
CA ASP A 40 -16.10 34.60 -29.90
C ASP A 40 -15.90 35.99 -30.55
N THR A 41 -14.68 36.28 -30.99
CA THR A 41 -14.31 37.57 -31.59
C THR A 41 -15.05 37.84 -32.90
N GLU A 42 -15.57 36.79 -33.57
CA GLU A 42 -16.38 36.93 -34.79
C GLU A 42 -17.89 37.02 -34.48
N GLY A 43 -18.26 36.72 -33.23
CA GLY A 43 -19.63 36.72 -32.74
C GLY A 43 -20.32 35.37 -32.83
N HIS A 44 -19.55 34.30 -33.05
CA HIS A 44 -20.07 32.94 -33.08
C HIS A 44 -20.19 32.40 -31.65
N GLU A 45 -21.33 31.78 -31.33
CA GLU A 45 -21.48 31.02 -30.10
C GLU A 45 -20.60 29.78 -30.12
N VAL A 46 -19.95 29.48 -28.99
CA VAL A 46 -18.96 28.42 -28.86
C VAL A 46 -19.55 27.19 -28.23
N PHE A 47 -19.37 26.00 -28.85
CA PHE A 47 -19.89 24.70 -28.41
C PHE A 47 -18.79 23.64 -28.39
N THR A 48 -18.89 22.70 -27.47
CA THR A 48 -18.11 21.44 -27.40
C THR A 48 -16.60 21.62 -27.61
N THR A 49 -16.03 22.66 -27.00
CA THR A 49 -14.58 22.93 -27.19
C THR A 49 -13.98 23.75 -26.06
N PHE A 50 -12.64 23.66 -25.94
CA PHE A 50 -11.87 24.67 -25.23
C PHE A 50 -11.72 25.92 -26.07
N ARG A 51 -11.90 27.08 -25.45
CA ARG A 51 -11.72 28.38 -26.09
C ARG A 51 -11.00 29.35 -25.14
N TYR A 52 -9.92 29.94 -25.60
CA TYR A 52 -9.35 31.10 -24.93
C TYR A 52 -10.31 32.29 -25.10
N CYS A 53 -10.68 32.91 -23.99
CA CYS A 53 -11.61 34.03 -23.94
C CYS A 53 -10.83 35.33 -23.60
N PRO A 54 -10.45 36.17 -24.58
CA PRO A 54 -9.62 37.35 -24.36
C PRO A 54 -10.20 38.32 -23.33
N GLY A 55 -11.52 38.49 -23.31
CA GLY A 55 -12.20 39.38 -22.38
C GLY A 55 -12.04 39.01 -20.90
N VAL A 56 -11.69 37.75 -20.58
CA VAL A 56 -11.41 37.30 -19.22
C VAL A 56 -9.98 36.79 -19.02
N GLY A 57 -9.24 36.57 -20.11
CA GLY A 57 -7.81 36.28 -20.10
C GLY A 57 -7.46 34.80 -19.78
N TYR A 58 -8.38 33.86 -19.91
CA TYR A 58 -8.13 32.44 -19.67
C TYR A 58 -8.92 31.52 -20.61
N THR A 59 -8.56 30.25 -20.65
CA THR A 59 -9.23 29.22 -21.43
C THR A 59 -10.39 28.63 -20.65
N CYS A 60 -11.55 28.56 -21.33
CA CYS A 60 -12.77 27.95 -20.84
C CYS A 60 -13.11 26.68 -21.63
N TYR A 61 -14.01 25.87 -21.11
CA TYR A 61 -14.66 24.78 -21.86
C TYR A 61 -16.18 24.99 -21.90
N PHE A 62 -16.75 24.81 -23.09
CA PHE A 62 -18.19 24.90 -23.34
C PHE A 62 -18.69 23.54 -23.79
N ASP A 63 -19.84 23.12 -23.27
CA ASP A 63 -20.46 21.83 -23.59
C ASP A 63 -21.22 21.86 -24.93
N ALA A 64 -21.97 20.79 -25.20
CA ALA A 64 -22.76 20.66 -26.43
C ALA A 64 -23.95 21.67 -26.52
N GLN A 65 -24.33 22.27 -25.40
CA GLN A 65 -25.34 23.31 -25.30
C GLN A 65 -24.73 24.71 -25.33
N GLY A 66 -23.41 24.83 -25.38
CA GLY A 66 -22.68 26.09 -25.29
C GLY A 66 -22.48 26.58 -23.86
N TYR A 67 -22.78 25.77 -22.84
CA TYR A 67 -22.69 26.17 -21.44
C TYR A 67 -21.29 26.03 -20.87
N LEU A 68 -20.83 27.05 -20.14
CA LEU A 68 -19.56 27.12 -19.49
C LEU A 68 -19.48 26.11 -18.35
N TYR A 69 -18.45 25.26 -18.35
CA TYR A 69 -18.13 24.39 -17.22
C TYR A 69 -17.44 25.19 -16.10
N LYS A 70 -17.89 24.97 -14.87
CA LYS A 70 -17.37 25.57 -13.64
C LYS A 70 -17.29 24.54 -12.53
N ASP A 71 -16.23 24.61 -11.73
CA ASP A 71 -15.96 23.67 -10.62
C ASP A 71 -16.11 22.21 -11.04
N GLN A 72 -15.60 21.88 -12.22
CA GLN A 72 -15.88 20.60 -12.86
C GLN A 72 -14.63 19.96 -13.46
N ILE A 73 -14.46 18.66 -13.16
CA ILE A 73 -13.55 17.79 -13.90
C ILE A 73 -14.23 17.42 -15.22
N THR A 74 -13.52 17.60 -16.33
CA THR A 74 -14.01 17.21 -17.64
C THR A 74 -13.04 16.30 -18.38
N PHE A 75 -13.60 15.44 -19.22
CA PHE A 75 -12.88 14.45 -20.02
C PHE A 75 -13.02 14.80 -21.49
N VAL A 76 -11.89 15.04 -22.17
CA VAL A 76 -11.88 15.28 -23.61
C VAL A 76 -10.92 14.27 -24.25
N GLY A 77 -11.50 13.28 -24.93
CA GLY A 77 -10.76 12.10 -25.35
C GLY A 77 -10.28 11.29 -24.14
N ASP A 78 -9.02 10.99 -24.09
CA ASP A 78 -8.32 10.28 -23.00
C ASP A 78 -7.71 11.23 -21.94
N LYS A 79 -7.91 12.54 -22.09
CA LYS A 79 -7.32 13.56 -21.24
C LYS A 79 -8.31 14.12 -20.24
N VAL A 80 -7.81 14.46 -19.06
CA VAL A 80 -8.60 15.00 -17.95
C VAL A 80 -8.19 16.45 -17.69
N TYR A 81 -9.17 17.31 -17.43
CA TYR A 81 -9.00 18.73 -17.17
C TYR A 81 -9.85 19.17 -16.00
N TYR A 82 -9.51 20.29 -15.36
CA TYR A 82 -10.37 20.91 -14.35
C TYR A 82 -10.64 22.37 -14.69
N LEU A 83 -11.90 22.74 -14.69
CA LEU A 83 -12.38 24.11 -14.81
C LEU A 83 -12.75 24.61 -13.41
N ASN A 84 -12.12 25.66 -12.94
CA ASN A 84 -12.32 26.18 -11.59
C ASN A 84 -13.64 26.98 -11.43
N ALA A 85 -13.86 27.59 -10.27
CA ALA A 85 -15.08 28.35 -9.95
C ALA A 85 -15.38 29.50 -10.95
N ASN A 86 -14.38 30.02 -11.62
CA ASN A 86 -14.55 31.04 -12.66
C ASN A 86 -14.75 30.46 -14.06
N GLY A 87 -14.67 29.13 -14.20
CA GLY A 87 -14.66 28.45 -15.50
C GLY A 87 -13.29 28.48 -16.18
N ALA A 88 -12.24 28.94 -15.51
CA ALA A 88 -10.89 28.92 -16.03
C ALA A 88 -10.29 27.52 -15.95
N MET A 89 -9.68 27.03 -17.03
CA MET A 89 -8.93 25.79 -17.06
C MET A 89 -7.69 25.94 -16.19
N GLU A 90 -7.51 25.05 -15.22
CA GLU A 90 -6.29 24.97 -14.42
C GLU A 90 -5.13 24.47 -15.29
N GLN A 91 -3.95 25.10 -15.14
CA GLN A 91 -2.74 24.76 -15.90
C GLN A 91 -1.48 25.18 -15.15
N SER A 92 -0.36 24.51 -15.46
CA SER A 92 0.98 24.86 -14.99
C SER A 92 1.19 24.85 -13.48
N GLY A 93 0.67 23.83 -12.77
CA GLY A 93 0.95 23.71 -11.32
C GLY A 93 -0.08 22.97 -10.51
N TRP A 94 0.11 23.03 -9.20
CA TRP A 94 -0.85 22.49 -8.23
C TRP A 94 -2.03 23.43 -8.06
N PHE A 95 -3.20 22.85 -7.93
CA PHE A 95 -4.45 23.56 -7.68
C PHE A 95 -5.34 22.78 -6.69
N GLY A 96 -6.25 23.48 -6.02
CA GLY A 96 -7.27 22.90 -5.16
C GLY A 96 -8.59 22.70 -5.91
N PHE A 97 -9.25 21.56 -5.67
CA PHE A 97 -10.62 21.35 -6.13
C PHE A 97 -11.65 22.13 -5.29
N ALA A 98 -12.82 22.38 -5.84
CA ALA A 98 -13.89 23.15 -5.19
C ALA A 98 -14.33 22.60 -3.83
N ASN A 99 -14.09 21.32 -3.55
CA ASN A 99 -14.42 20.72 -2.26
C ASN A 99 -13.56 21.21 -1.09
N GLY A 100 -12.55 22.05 -1.34
CA GLY A 100 -11.68 22.67 -0.33
C GLY A 100 -10.74 21.69 0.39
N ARG A 101 -10.70 20.44 -0.02
CA ARG A 101 -9.90 19.39 0.58
C ARG A 101 -8.88 18.81 -0.39
N ASP A 102 -9.33 18.44 -1.58
CA ASP A 102 -8.53 17.73 -2.54
C ASP A 102 -7.76 18.67 -3.45
N TYR A 103 -6.63 18.21 -3.94
CA TYR A 103 -5.77 18.94 -4.85
C TYR A 103 -5.27 18.03 -5.98
N GLY A 104 -4.79 18.64 -7.05
CA GLY A 104 -4.24 17.97 -8.20
C GLY A 104 -3.11 18.78 -8.83
N PHE A 105 -2.54 18.26 -9.89
CA PHE A 105 -1.53 18.94 -10.69
C PHE A 105 -1.94 19.01 -12.16
N ALA A 106 -1.93 20.21 -12.73
CA ALA A 106 -2.18 20.46 -14.14
C ALA A 106 -0.88 20.77 -14.90
N ASN A 107 -0.69 20.11 -16.02
CA ASN A 107 0.40 20.38 -16.95
C ASN A 107 0.22 21.75 -17.64
N GLN A 108 1.22 22.19 -18.41
CA GLN A 108 1.20 23.43 -19.15
C GLN A 108 0.02 23.50 -20.16
N ASP A 109 -0.39 22.39 -20.72
CA ASP A 109 -1.51 22.28 -21.67
C ASP A 109 -2.88 22.12 -20.97
N GLY A 110 -2.92 22.19 -19.65
CA GLY A 110 -4.11 22.03 -18.83
C GLY A 110 -4.49 20.59 -18.53
N THR A 111 -3.80 19.59 -19.08
CA THR A 111 -4.06 18.19 -18.75
C THR A 111 -3.65 17.87 -17.32
N LEU A 112 -4.50 17.14 -16.59
CA LEU A 112 -4.17 16.70 -15.24
C LEU A 112 -3.23 15.49 -15.26
N ILE A 113 -2.36 15.38 -14.26
CA ILE A 113 -1.71 14.10 -13.94
C ILE A 113 -2.79 13.17 -13.39
N THR A 114 -2.86 11.96 -13.93
CA THR A 114 -3.85 10.95 -13.56
C THR A 114 -3.21 9.55 -13.48
N THR A 115 -3.79 8.68 -12.63
CA THR A 115 -3.47 7.24 -12.56
C THR A 115 -1.96 6.98 -12.48
N GLY A 116 -1.29 7.61 -11.52
CA GLY A 116 0.16 7.43 -11.39
C GLY A 116 0.77 8.09 -10.17
N TRP A 117 2.02 7.71 -9.92
CA TRP A 117 2.84 8.29 -8.88
C TRP A 117 3.40 9.65 -9.32
N GLY A 118 3.50 10.56 -8.38
CA GLY A 118 4.09 11.89 -8.58
C GLY A 118 4.51 12.49 -7.25
N TYR A 119 4.62 13.82 -7.24
CA TYR A 119 5.06 14.55 -6.06
C TYR A 119 4.02 15.60 -5.67
N ASP A 120 3.98 15.97 -4.41
CA ASP A 120 3.22 17.10 -3.89
C ASP A 120 4.07 18.40 -3.95
N PRO A 121 3.51 19.57 -3.57
CA PRO A 121 4.25 20.83 -3.54
C PRO A 121 5.50 20.85 -2.65
N TYR A 122 5.61 19.89 -1.73
CA TYR A 122 6.73 19.74 -0.79
C TYR A 122 7.75 18.69 -1.22
N GLY A 123 7.57 18.09 -2.42
CA GLY A 123 8.45 17.05 -2.96
C GLY A 123 8.24 15.66 -2.36
N ARG A 124 7.14 15.42 -1.63
CA ARG A 124 6.81 14.12 -1.09
C ARG A 124 6.03 13.30 -2.11
N THR A 125 6.22 11.99 -2.13
CA THR A 125 5.54 11.08 -3.06
C THR A 125 4.04 11.05 -2.79
N VAL A 126 3.23 11.15 -3.86
CA VAL A 126 1.76 11.02 -3.86
C VAL A 126 1.31 10.14 -5.01
N PHE A 127 0.07 9.66 -4.96
CA PHE A 127 -0.57 8.96 -6.08
C PHE A 127 -1.78 9.76 -6.57
N TYR A 128 -1.87 9.99 -7.87
CA TYR A 128 -3.00 10.67 -8.51
C TYR A 128 -4.01 9.64 -9.00
N HIS A 129 -5.27 9.80 -8.62
CA HIS A 129 -6.37 8.99 -9.13
C HIS A 129 -6.68 9.29 -10.61
N TRP A 130 -7.55 8.48 -11.20
CA TRP A 130 -8.01 8.61 -12.59
C TRP A 130 -8.67 9.99 -12.89
N ASN A 131 -9.18 10.67 -11.88
CA ASN A 131 -9.82 11.99 -11.97
C ASN A 131 -8.86 13.16 -11.63
N GLY A 132 -7.57 12.89 -11.44
CA GLY A 132 -6.54 13.88 -11.11
C GLY A 132 -6.44 14.28 -9.64
N MET A 133 -7.29 13.77 -8.76
CA MET A 133 -7.20 14.02 -7.32
C MET A 133 -6.09 13.18 -6.68
N VAL A 134 -5.38 13.73 -5.69
CA VAL A 134 -4.42 12.99 -4.90
C VAL A 134 -5.13 11.98 -4.00
N ALA A 135 -4.65 10.74 -4.02
CA ALA A 135 -5.17 9.64 -3.21
C ALA A 135 -4.92 9.85 -1.72
N ARG A 136 -5.84 9.38 -0.88
CA ARG A 136 -5.75 9.38 0.58
C ARG A 136 -6.14 8.02 1.13
N GLY A 137 -5.62 7.68 2.32
CA GLY A 137 -5.92 6.41 2.95
C GLY A 137 -5.27 5.23 2.23
N LEU A 138 -5.94 4.09 2.25
CA LEU A 138 -5.41 2.85 1.71
C LEU A 138 -5.77 2.67 0.24
N ILE A 139 -4.74 2.53 -0.61
CA ILE A 139 -4.90 2.15 -2.02
C ILE A 139 -4.12 0.86 -2.31
N SER A 140 -4.42 0.15 -3.41
CA SER A 140 -3.72 -1.08 -3.78
C SER A 140 -3.61 -1.26 -5.30
N ASP A 141 -2.59 -2.03 -5.71
CA ASP A 141 -2.37 -2.45 -7.10
C ASP A 141 -2.45 -3.98 -7.28
N ALA A 142 -3.07 -4.69 -6.34
CA ALA A 142 -3.16 -6.14 -6.24
C ALA A 142 -1.83 -6.86 -5.89
N SER A 143 -0.73 -6.14 -5.73
CA SER A 143 0.55 -6.67 -5.24
C SER A 143 0.87 -6.10 -3.86
N TYR A 144 0.56 -4.82 -3.68
CA TYR A 144 0.81 -4.09 -2.44
C TYR A 144 -0.39 -3.25 -2.04
N TYR A 145 -0.54 -3.05 -0.73
CA TYR A 145 -1.26 -1.92 -0.16
C TYR A 145 -0.27 -0.77 0.04
N TYR A 146 -0.72 0.43 -0.34
CA TYR A 146 0.00 1.68 -0.12
C TYR A 146 -0.80 2.54 0.84
N ASN A 147 -0.16 2.95 1.94
CA ASN A 147 -0.79 3.82 2.93
C ASN A 147 -0.45 5.27 2.59
N MET A 148 -1.49 6.03 2.25
CA MET A 148 -1.42 7.45 1.94
C MET A 148 -1.98 8.23 3.13
N ASP A 149 -1.33 9.32 3.52
CA ASP A 149 -1.79 10.15 4.64
C ASP A 149 -3.23 10.64 4.41
N GLU A 150 -4.06 10.53 5.44
CA GLU A 150 -5.48 10.90 5.37
C GLU A 150 -5.71 12.42 5.23
N THR A 151 -4.71 13.24 5.63
CA THR A 151 -4.83 14.69 5.63
C THR A 151 -4.40 15.30 4.30
N ASP A 152 -3.26 14.87 3.77
CA ASP A 152 -2.65 15.50 2.60
C ASP A 152 -2.23 14.53 1.49
N GLY A 153 -2.43 13.21 1.68
CA GLY A 153 -2.24 12.19 0.66
C GLY A 153 -0.79 11.80 0.37
N HIS A 154 0.19 12.25 1.15
CA HIS A 154 1.56 11.79 0.91
C HIS A 154 1.73 10.31 1.32
N TYR A 155 2.63 9.62 0.62
CA TYR A 155 2.95 8.22 0.88
C TYR A 155 3.66 8.05 2.22
N ILE A 156 3.17 7.15 3.07
CA ILE A 156 3.73 6.85 4.40
C ILE A 156 4.19 5.41 4.58
N GLY A 157 3.84 4.49 3.69
CA GLY A 157 4.32 3.10 3.75
C GLY A 157 3.57 2.14 2.84
N GLN A 158 4.12 0.93 2.70
CA GLN A 158 3.48 -0.14 1.94
C GLN A 158 3.67 -1.50 2.62
N TRP A 159 2.79 -2.44 2.31
CA TRP A 159 2.92 -3.85 2.66
C TRP A 159 2.33 -4.73 1.56
N ALA A 160 2.75 -6.00 1.51
CA ALA A 160 2.23 -6.94 0.52
C ALA A 160 0.71 -7.10 0.63
N TYR A 161 0.04 -7.32 -0.49
CA TYR A 161 -1.42 -7.47 -0.55
C TYR A 161 -1.93 -8.58 0.37
N ASN A 162 -1.24 -9.75 0.39
CA ASN A 162 -1.53 -10.85 1.31
C ASN A 162 -0.77 -10.66 2.64
N SER A 163 -1.14 -9.65 3.41
CA SER A 163 -0.52 -9.37 4.71
C SER A 163 -1.52 -9.54 5.86
N ILE A 164 -1.00 -10.01 7.00
CA ILE A 164 -1.69 -9.92 8.30
C ILE A 164 -1.18 -8.69 9.06
N VAL A 165 -2.08 -7.96 9.69
CA VAL A 165 -1.72 -6.85 10.59
C VAL A 165 -1.85 -7.32 12.03
N VAL A 166 -0.75 -7.24 12.78
CA VAL A 166 -0.67 -7.63 14.19
C VAL A 166 -0.14 -6.43 14.97
N ASP A 167 -0.95 -5.90 15.89
CA ASP A 167 -0.62 -4.77 16.77
C ASP A 167 0.01 -3.57 16.03
N GLY A 168 -0.52 -3.27 14.83
CA GLY A 168 -0.10 -2.15 13.97
C GLY A 168 1.04 -2.44 13.00
N TYR A 169 1.59 -3.66 13.01
CA TYR A 169 2.65 -4.09 12.09
C TYR A 169 2.09 -5.05 11.04
N ALA A 170 2.47 -4.85 9.78
CA ALA A 170 2.06 -5.72 8.67
C ALA A 170 3.14 -6.76 8.35
N PHE A 171 2.72 -8.01 8.20
CA PHE A 171 3.59 -9.14 7.88
C PHE A 171 3.07 -9.88 6.65
N ASP A 172 3.94 -10.12 5.68
CA ASP A 172 3.64 -10.78 4.41
C ASP A 172 3.43 -12.29 4.62
N VAL A 173 2.20 -12.76 4.45
CA VAL A 173 1.79 -14.16 4.65
C VAL A 173 2.49 -15.09 3.66
N ASP A 174 2.69 -14.66 2.41
CA ASP A 174 3.34 -15.50 1.40
C ASP A 174 4.82 -15.71 1.73
N LYS A 175 5.51 -14.68 2.24
CA LYS A 175 6.88 -14.83 2.75
C LYS A 175 6.95 -15.75 3.94
N MET A 176 6.05 -15.59 4.91
CA MET A 176 6.01 -16.46 6.09
C MET A 176 5.79 -17.92 5.71
N ASN A 177 4.86 -18.18 4.80
CA ASN A 177 4.58 -19.53 4.30
C ASN A 177 5.74 -20.12 3.51
N ALA A 178 6.41 -19.32 2.66
CA ALA A 178 7.61 -19.75 1.94
C ALA A 178 8.76 -20.10 2.90
N VAL A 179 8.99 -19.29 3.93
CA VAL A 179 10.01 -19.56 4.98
C VAL A 179 9.66 -20.82 5.76
N SER A 180 8.39 -21.05 6.09
CA SER A 180 7.95 -22.25 6.80
C SER A 180 8.06 -23.52 5.93
N ALA A 181 7.73 -23.45 4.64
CA ALA A 181 7.94 -24.55 3.70
C ALA A 181 9.43 -24.89 3.55
N ALA A 182 10.29 -23.89 3.42
CA ALA A 182 11.74 -24.08 3.38
C ALA A 182 12.28 -24.72 4.68
N SER A 183 11.73 -24.34 5.83
CA SER A 183 12.13 -24.89 7.14
C SER A 183 11.81 -26.38 7.29
N ARG A 184 10.72 -26.87 6.69
CA ARG A 184 10.42 -28.32 6.67
C ARG A 184 11.35 -29.09 5.75
N ASN A 185 11.82 -28.47 4.67
CA ASN A 185 12.64 -29.12 3.66
C ASN A 185 14.14 -29.02 3.98
N ALA A 186 14.52 -28.01 4.76
CA ALA A 186 15.90 -27.79 5.16
C ALA A 186 16.16 -28.55 6.46
N ASP A 187 16.71 -29.72 6.32
CA ASP A 187 17.55 -30.28 7.36
C ASP A 187 18.88 -29.49 7.39
N GLU A 188 18.77 -28.20 7.71
CA GLU A 188 19.89 -27.26 7.66
C GLU A 188 21.03 -27.73 8.60
N TYR A 189 20.71 -28.59 9.58
CA TYR A 189 21.65 -29.09 10.58
C TYR A 189 21.46 -30.59 10.91
N GLY A 190 20.68 -31.34 10.13
CA GLY A 190 20.60 -32.80 10.21
C GLY A 190 19.83 -33.38 11.38
N TYR A 191 19.06 -32.58 12.12
CA TYR A 191 18.46 -33.03 13.38
C TYR A 191 16.92 -33.10 13.39
N GLU A 192 16.25 -32.16 12.77
CA GLU A 192 14.78 -32.08 12.91
C GLU A 192 14.00 -33.05 12.02
N SER A 193 14.59 -33.56 10.95
CA SER A 193 13.89 -34.38 9.97
C SER A 193 13.66 -35.84 10.37
N ARG A 194 14.35 -36.32 11.41
CA ARG A 194 14.36 -37.76 11.67
C ARG A 194 13.45 -38.26 12.78
N GLU A 195 13.09 -37.41 13.75
CA GLU A 195 12.41 -37.91 14.98
C GLU A 195 11.23 -37.08 15.48
N MET A 196 10.93 -35.90 14.93
CA MET A 196 9.83 -35.09 15.45
C MET A 196 8.77 -34.80 14.41
N SER A 197 7.53 -35.19 14.76
CA SER A 197 6.37 -34.80 13.97
C SER A 197 6.09 -33.31 14.14
N TYR A 198 6.09 -32.55 13.05
CA TYR A 198 5.62 -31.16 13.06
C TYR A 198 4.18 -31.06 13.53
N GLY A 199 3.36 -32.09 13.29
CA GLY A 199 1.92 -32.06 13.51
C GLY A 199 1.24 -31.02 12.62
N ASN A 200 0.09 -30.52 13.05
CA ASN A 200 -0.56 -29.39 12.38
C ASN A 200 0.16 -28.07 12.75
N THR A 201 0.55 -27.29 11.73
CA THR A 201 1.27 -26.02 11.89
C THR A 201 0.56 -24.85 11.24
N VAL A 202 -0.64 -25.07 10.66
CA VAL A 202 -1.38 -24.04 9.91
C VAL A 202 -2.59 -23.54 10.68
N VAL A 203 -2.71 -22.23 10.82
CA VAL A 203 -3.88 -21.53 11.36
C VAL A 203 -4.18 -20.33 10.47
N ASP A 204 -5.44 -20.19 10.04
CA ASP A 204 -5.94 -19.08 9.22
C ASP A 204 -5.07 -18.80 7.97
N GLY A 205 -4.58 -19.86 7.33
CA GLY A 205 -3.75 -19.77 6.13
C GLY A 205 -2.28 -19.42 6.37
N ILE A 206 -1.87 -19.25 7.63
CA ILE A 206 -0.47 -18.99 8.01
C ILE A 206 0.15 -20.29 8.50
N ASP A 207 1.29 -20.64 7.93
CA ASP A 207 2.10 -21.79 8.32
C ASP A 207 3.21 -21.36 9.29
N TYR A 208 3.14 -21.84 10.51
CA TYR A 208 4.07 -21.52 11.61
C TYR A 208 5.27 -22.48 11.72
N ALA A 209 5.50 -23.37 10.76
CA ALA A 209 6.54 -24.41 10.88
C ALA A 209 7.96 -23.87 11.07
N SER A 210 8.24 -22.62 10.73
CA SER A 210 9.54 -21.97 10.96
C SER A 210 9.80 -21.60 12.44
N VAL A 211 8.74 -21.53 13.26
CA VAL A 211 8.80 -21.16 14.69
C VAL A 211 8.09 -22.15 15.60
N PHE A 212 7.39 -23.14 15.03
CA PHE A 212 6.57 -24.09 15.76
C PHE A 212 6.76 -25.53 15.25
N ASN A 213 6.91 -26.43 16.20
CA ASN A 213 6.84 -27.87 16.02
C ASN A 213 5.96 -28.44 17.15
N ALA A 214 4.89 -29.11 16.81
CA ALA A 214 3.89 -29.54 17.79
C ALA A 214 4.47 -30.49 18.86
N GLN A 215 5.37 -31.41 18.47
CA GLN A 215 6.01 -32.32 19.40
C GLN A 215 6.97 -31.59 20.34
N ALA A 216 7.80 -30.68 19.83
CA ALA A 216 8.68 -29.86 20.64
C ALA A 216 7.89 -28.97 21.61
N TYR A 217 6.82 -28.35 21.13
CA TYR A 217 5.96 -27.51 21.95
C TYR A 217 5.34 -28.27 23.13
N LEU A 218 4.77 -29.45 22.87
CA LEU A 218 4.16 -30.31 23.91
C LEU A 218 5.22 -30.90 24.88
N ASN A 219 6.41 -31.16 24.42
CA ASN A 219 7.50 -31.63 25.27
C ASN A 219 8.01 -30.52 26.21
N GLY A 220 8.15 -29.32 25.70
CA GLY A 220 8.60 -28.13 26.46
C GLY A 220 7.52 -27.54 27.37
N ASN A 221 6.24 -27.73 27.04
CA ASN A 221 5.10 -27.12 27.74
C ASN A 221 4.18 -28.22 28.32
N LYS A 222 4.61 -28.83 29.44
CA LYS A 222 3.90 -29.96 30.08
C LYS A 222 2.47 -29.61 30.54
N ASP A 223 2.22 -28.36 30.90
CA ASP A 223 0.90 -27.81 31.23
C ASP A 223 -0.07 -27.91 30.04
N VAL A 224 0.40 -27.58 28.85
CA VAL A 224 -0.40 -27.67 27.61
C VAL A 224 -0.72 -29.13 27.29
N LYS A 225 0.27 -30.00 27.41
CA LYS A 225 0.07 -31.45 27.23
C LYS A 225 -0.91 -32.03 28.26
N ALA A 226 -0.81 -31.62 29.52
CA ALA A 226 -1.71 -32.06 30.59
C ALA A 226 -3.15 -31.54 30.40
N ALA A 227 -3.33 -30.41 29.72
CA ALA A 227 -4.63 -29.86 29.33
C ALA A 227 -5.29 -30.62 28.15
N GLY A 228 -4.63 -31.65 27.60
CA GLY A 228 -5.18 -32.53 26.57
C GLY A 228 -4.92 -32.09 25.14
N PHE A 229 -4.03 -31.13 24.91
CA PHE A 229 -3.59 -30.78 23.56
C PHE A 229 -2.72 -31.89 22.96
N THR A 230 -2.90 -32.13 21.67
CA THR A 230 -2.19 -33.13 20.87
C THR A 230 -1.40 -32.47 19.76
N THR A 231 -0.62 -33.22 18.99
CA THR A 231 0.10 -32.71 17.81
C THR A 231 -0.83 -32.15 16.74
N ASP A 232 -2.09 -32.49 16.73
CA ASP A 232 -3.06 -32.02 15.73
C ASP A 232 -3.64 -30.64 16.07
N ASN A 233 -3.68 -30.26 17.37
CA ASN A 233 -4.35 -29.05 17.82
C ASN A 233 -3.50 -28.11 18.71
N ALA A 234 -2.28 -28.52 19.07
CA ALA A 234 -1.39 -27.70 19.91
C ALA A 234 -1.07 -26.34 19.29
N ILE A 235 -1.11 -26.23 17.95
CA ILE A 235 -0.94 -24.98 17.23
C ILE A 235 -1.99 -23.91 17.63
N LEU A 236 -3.23 -24.33 17.91
CA LEU A 236 -4.30 -23.38 18.30
C LEU A 236 -3.98 -22.73 19.65
N HIS A 237 -3.49 -23.52 20.61
CA HIS A 237 -3.03 -22.99 21.90
C HIS A 237 -1.78 -22.12 21.70
N PHE A 238 -0.83 -22.54 20.86
CA PHE A 238 0.39 -21.78 20.61
C PHE A 238 0.07 -20.39 20.07
N VAL A 239 -0.74 -20.27 19.01
CA VAL A 239 -1.08 -19.00 18.40
C VAL A 239 -1.85 -18.09 19.37
N LYS A 240 -2.82 -18.67 20.12
CA LYS A 240 -3.69 -17.90 21.01
C LYS A 240 -3.00 -17.45 22.30
N ASP A 241 -2.29 -18.35 22.95
CA ASP A 241 -1.77 -18.16 24.31
C ASP A 241 -0.24 -18.28 24.38
N GLY A 242 0.35 -19.17 23.57
CA GLY A 242 1.79 -19.45 23.59
C GLY A 242 2.65 -18.32 23.05
N MET A 243 2.32 -17.78 21.89
CA MET A 243 3.04 -16.65 21.30
C MET A 243 2.96 -15.39 22.18
N PRO A 244 1.78 -14.96 22.67
CA PRO A 244 1.69 -13.84 23.60
C PRO A 244 2.52 -14.01 24.88
N ALA A 245 2.65 -15.24 25.36
CA ALA A 245 3.44 -15.58 26.54
C ALA A 245 4.94 -15.77 26.24
N GLY A 246 5.38 -15.69 24.99
CA GLY A 246 6.77 -15.90 24.58
C GLY A 246 7.25 -17.33 24.85
N ARG A 247 6.41 -18.35 24.61
CA ARG A 247 6.78 -19.76 24.86
C ARG A 247 7.60 -20.33 23.72
N GLY A 248 8.74 -20.98 24.03
CA GLY A 248 9.48 -21.76 23.05
C GLY A 248 8.62 -22.88 22.46
N ALA A 249 8.68 -23.03 21.14
CA ALA A 249 7.82 -23.98 20.42
C ALA A 249 8.53 -24.74 19.29
N SER A 250 9.83 -24.49 19.06
CA SER A 250 10.65 -25.24 18.13
C SER A 250 12.11 -25.18 18.56
N HIS A 251 12.95 -26.07 18.03
CA HIS A 251 14.36 -26.02 18.26
C HIS A 251 15.05 -24.87 17.49
N GLY A 252 14.46 -24.44 16.38
CA GLY A 252 15.01 -23.42 15.50
C GLY A 252 14.73 -21.99 15.95
N PHE A 253 13.82 -21.78 16.90
CA PHE A 253 13.40 -20.45 17.32
C PHE A 253 13.04 -20.37 18.80
N ASP A 254 13.74 -19.48 19.52
CA ASP A 254 13.38 -19.02 20.88
C ASP A 254 13.20 -17.50 20.85
N PRO A 255 12.00 -16.97 21.17
CA PRO A 255 11.73 -15.54 21.11
C PRO A 255 12.59 -14.74 22.09
N ARG A 256 13.00 -15.32 23.24
CA ARG A 256 13.83 -14.63 24.22
C ARG A 256 15.28 -14.52 23.73
N TYR A 257 15.81 -15.60 23.15
CA TYR A 257 17.12 -15.60 22.50
C TYR A 257 17.16 -14.63 21.33
N TYR A 258 16.14 -14.67 20.47
CA TYR A 258 16.03 -13.79 19.30
C TYR A 258 15.98 -12.31 19.70
N ARG A 259 15.11 -11.94 20.67
CA ARG A 259 15.05 -10.59 21.23
C ARG A 259 16.39 -10.16 21.81
N ALA A 260 17.06 -11.02 22.59
CA ALA A 260 18.32 -10.68 23.25
C ALA A 260 19.44 -10.39 22.24
N ASN A 261 19.58 -11.21 21.20
CA ASN A 261 20.62 -11.06 20.19
C ASN A 261 20.41 -9.85 19.25
N TYR A 262 19.16 -9.43 19.05
CA TYR A 262 18.80 -8.33 18.16
C TYR A 262 18.09 -7.21 18.91
N TYR A 263 18.44 -7.04 20.20
CA TYR A 263 17.73 -6.14 21.12
C TYR A 263 17.68 -4.69 20.60
N ASP A 264 18.80 -4.14 20.17
CA ASP A 264 18.92 -2.75 19.73
C ASP A 264 18.10 -2.46 18.45
N GLU A 265 17.87 -3.48 17.63
CA GLU A 265 17.07 -3.38 16.41
C GLU A 265 15.58 -3.59 16.66
N LEU A 266 15.21 -4.64 17.41
CA LEU A 266 13.84 -5.12 17.50
C LEU A 266 13.08 -4.56 18.72
N ASN A 267 13.75 -4.34 19.84
CA ASN A 267 13.07 -3.86 21.05
C ASN A 267 12.47 -2.45 20.91
N PRO A 268 13.12 -1.49 20.22
CA PRO A 268 12.50 -0.19 19.95
C PRO A 268 11.21 -0.27 19.11
N LYS A 269 11.06 -1.34 18.31
CA LYS A 269 9.88 -1.58 17.48
C LYS A 269 8.78 -2.30 18.26
N TYR A 270 9.12 -3.41 18.91
CA TYR A 270 8.16 -4.40 19.39
C TYR A 270 8.00 -4.42 20.91
N GLY A 271 8.92 -3.81 21.65
CA GLY A 271 8.84 -3.72 23.11
C GLY A 271 8.70 -5.09 23.78
N ASP A 272 7.66 -5.23 24.60
CA ASP A 272 7.34 -6.45 25.32
C ASP A 272 6.28 -7.33 24.63
N ASP A 273 5.86 -7.00 23.41
CA ASP A 273 4.92 -7.81 22.65
C ASP A 273 5.64 -9.01 21.99
N TRP A 274 5.62 -10.14 22.69
CA TRP A 274 6.29 -11.35 22.23
C TRP A 274 5.79 -11.86 20.88
N LYS A 275 4.52 -11.68 20.53
CA LYS A 275 3.97 -12.13 19.25
C LYS A 275 4.74 -11.56 18.07
N LEU A 276 5.10 -10.28 18.14
CA LEU A 276 5.77 -9.57 17.05
C LEU A 276 7.15 -10.14 16.72
N TYR A 277 7.85 -10.73 17.71
CA TYR A 277 9.14 -11.38 17.46
C TYR A 277 9.01 -12.67 16.65
N TYR A 278 7.91 -13.41 16.80
CA TYR A 278 7.66 -14.59 15.95
C TYR A 278 7.35 -14.17 14.53
N TYR A 279 6.43 -13.20 14.34
CA TYR A 279 6.09 -12.69 13.02
C TYR A 279 7.27 -12.02 12.31
N ASP A 280 8.10 -11.26 13.03
CA ASP A 280 9.33 -10.69 12.50
C ASP A 280 10.28 -11.79 11.98
N TYR A 281 10.51 -12.81 12.78
CA TYR A 281 11.39 -13.91 12.37
C TYR A 281 10.85 -14.67 11.17
N MET A 282 9.55 -14.98 11.15
CA MET A 282 8.89 -15.66 10.04
C MET A 282 8.95 -14.84 8.75
N CYS A 283 8.79 -13.52 8.84
CA CYS A 283 8.69 -12.66 7.66
C CYS A 283 10.05 -12.13 7.18
N TYR A 284 10.97 -11.83 8.09
CA TYR A 284 12.22 -11.13 7.80
C TYR A 284 13.46 -11.82 8.36
N GLY A 285 13.42 -12.21 9.63
CA GLY A 285 14.61 -12.65 10.37
C GLY A 285 15.27 -13.88 9.77
N LYS A 286 14.50 -14.94 9.51
CA LYS A 286 15.06 -16.19 8.98
C LYS A 286 15.63 -16.01 7.57
N SER A 287 14.94 -15.32 6.69
CA SER A 287 15.41 -15.06 5.32
C SER A 287 16.65 -14.16 5.27
N SER A 288 16.86 -13.31 6.27
CA SER A 288 18.07 -12.50 6.41
C SER A 288 19.22 -13.20 7.16
N GLY A 289 19.05 -14.49 7.49
CA GLY A 289 20.08 -15.30 8.16
C GLY A 289 20.25 -15.01 9.64
N LYS A 290 19.26 -14.39 10.31
CA LYS A 290 19.34 -14.15 11.76
C LYS A 290 19.24 -15.48 12.53
N VAL A 291 20.17 -15.68 13.46
CA VAL A 291 20.18 -16.83 14.36
C VAL A 291 19.18 -16.59 15.50
N ALA A 292 18.25 -17.52 15.70
CA ALA A 292 17.11 -17.33 16.59
C ALA A 292 17.01 -18.35 17.72
N SER A 293 18.01 -19.20 17.92
CA SER A 293 18.08 -20.08 19.09
C SER A 293 19.54 -20.39 19.43
N GLU A 294 19.80 -20.65 20.71
CA GLU A 294 21.09 -21.11 21.19
C GLU A 294 21.47 -22.47 20.56
N TYR A 295 20.50 -23.34 20.36
CA TYR A 295 20.68 -24.61 19.69
C TYR A 295 21.24 -24.44 18.27
N ILE A 296 20.67 -23.56 17.45
CA ILE A 296 21.14 -23.29 16.09
C ILE A 296 22.53 -22.66 16.10
N SER A 297 22.78 -21.73 17.03
CA SER A 297 24.09 -21.11 17.20
C SER A 297 25.16 -22.17 17.50
N GLY A 298 24.95 -23.01 18.52
CA GLY A 298 25.88 -24.04 18.87
C GLY A 298 26.11 -25.10 17.79
N ARG A 299 25.06 -25.48 17.04
CA ARG A 299 25.18 -26.38 15.87
C ARG A 299 25.95 -25.74 14.72
N ALA A 300 25.69 -24.46 14.44
CA ALA A 300 26.42 -23.73 13.41
C ALA A 300 27.91 -23.62 13.72
N GLU A 301 28.29 -23.34 14.97
CA GLU A 301 29.67 -23.33 15.43
C GLU A 301 30.32 -24.70 15.28
N THR A 302 29.64 -25.78 15.69
CA THR A 302 30.09 -27.15 15.52
C THR A 302 30.33 -27.51 14.06
N LEU A 303 29.43 -27.15 13.17
CA LEU A 303 29.54 -27.40 11.72
C LEU A 303 30.60 -26.52 11.06
N ALA A 304 30.76 -25.28 11.51
CA ALA A 304 31.85 -24.41 11.04
C ALA A 304 33.22 -25.00 11.43
N PHE A 305 33.36 -25.50 12.64
CA PHE A 305 34.57 -26.22 13.11
C PHE A 305 34.78 -27.52 12.31
N ALA A 306 33.70 -28.23 11.98
CA ALA A 306 33.71 -29.46 11.19
C ALA A 306 34.29 -29.27 9.79
N LYS A 307 34.07 -28.14 9.16
CA LYS A 307 34.67 -27.82 7.86
C LYS A 307 36.20 -27.67 7.92
N PHE A 308 36.74 -27.34 9.10
CA PHE A 308 38.17 -27.22 9.30
C PHE A 308 38.82 -28.56 9.69
N ASN A 309 38.10 -29.43 10.39
CA ASN A 309 38.64 -30.71 10.85
C ASN A 309 37.58 -31.79 10.97
N TYR A 310 37.23 -32.44 9.85
CA TYR A 310 36.13 -33.42 9.75
C TYR A 310 36.21 -34.54 10.77
N SER A 311 37.43 -35.04 11.12
CA SER A 311 37.62 -36.16 12.05
C SER A 311 37.36 -35.77 13.52
N GLU A 312 37.74 -34.56 13.92
CA GLU A 312 37.46 -34.05 15.27
C GLU A 312 36.00 -33.57 15.42
N ALA A 313 35.44 -33.05 14.37
CA ALA A 313 34.07 -32.63 14.35
C ALA A 313 33.09 -33.81 14.46
N MET A 314 33.36 -34.92 13.83
CA MET A 314 32.58 -36.15 14.03
C MET A 314 32.63 -36.61 15.47
N LYS A 315 33.79 -36.53 16.14
CA LYS A 315 33.92 -36.81 17.57
C LYS A 315 33.10 -35.85 18.45
N LEU A 316 33.10 -34.55 18.11
CA LEU A 316 32.32 -33.55 18.84
C LEU A 316 30.81 -33.80 18.65
N LEU A 317 30.39 -34.19 17.45
CA LEU A 317 29.01 -34.58 17.16
C LEU A 317 28.61 -35.89 17.85
N GLU A 318 29.53 -36.83 17.96
CA GLU A 318 29.34 -38.08 18.71
C GLU A 318 29.32 -37.86 20.25
N LEU A 319 30.10 -36.90 20.76
CA LEU A 319 30.13 -36.54 22.18
C LEU A 319 28.95 -35.69 22.65
N ASN A 320 28.22 -35.05 21.71
CA ASN A 320 27.05 -34.24 22.00
C ASN A 320 25.86 -34.68 21.14
N PRO A 321 25.49 -35.99 21.13
CA PRO A 321 24.35 -36.48 20.35
C PRO A 321 23.01 -35.91 20.85
N ASP A 322 22.98 -35.55 22.13
CA ASP A 322 21.83 -35.00 22.84
C ASP A 322 22.17 -33.60 23.33
N TRP A 323 22.34 -32.65 22.41
CA TRP A 323 22.37 -31.24 22.78
C TRP A 323 21.00 -30.86 23.30
N ASP A 324 20.88 -31.07 24.61
CA ASP A 324 19.62 -31.04 25.32
C ASP A 324 19.15 -29.60 25.56
N TRP A 325 17.93 -29.37 25.30
CA TRP A 325 17.19 -28.17 25.61
C TRP A 325 16.99 -28.04 27.10
N LYS A 326 17.56 -27.07 27.69
CA LYS A 326 17.12 -26.61 29.00
C LYS A 326 16.58 -25.20 28.89
#